data_311ce2ca46e33ad645bc347c8269c1bc
#
_entry.id   311ce2ca46e33ad645bc347c8269c1bc
#
_cell.length_a   1.000
_cell.length_b   1.000
_cell.length_c   1.000
_cell.angle_alpha   90.00
_cell.angle_beta   90.00
_cell.angle_gamma   90.00
#
_symmetry.space_group_name_H-M   'P 1'
#
loop_
_entity.id
_entity.type
_entity.pdbx_description
1 polymer ?
#
loop_
_entity_poly.entity_id
_entity_poly.type
_entity_poly.pdbx_seq_one_letter_code
_entity_poly.pdbx_strand_id
1 'polypeptide(L)'
;MPLARYTLAARGVQIYVAPTWDHGEPWLSSMRHVAKECRCFVVSCCQAFHVDDVPDELPLKQTYLDQVDGWINPGGSVIVDPDGRVVAGPAEQEETILYAEVHPDQLVGPAMISTFTSCRSAGPAD
;
A
#
# COMPACT_ATOMS: atom_id res chain seq x y z
N MET A 1 1.62 12.76 3.16
CA MET A 1 1.81 13.78 4.22
C MET A 1 2.34 13.10 5.49
N PRO A 2 3.60 13.35 5.90
CA PRO A 2 4.22 12.65 7.03
C PRO A 2 3.48 12.87 8.36
N LEU A 3 3.03 14.09 8.65
CA LEU A 3 2.35 14.40 9.91
C LEU A 3 0.99 13.71 10.08
N ALA A 4 0.21 13.57 9.00
CA ALA A 4 -1.06 12.83 9.05
C ALA A 4 -0.79 11.33 9.32
N ARG A 5 0.22 10.75 8.67
CA ARG A 5 0.63 9.37 8.90
C ARG A 5 1.14 9.16 10.33
N TYR A 6 1.91 10.11 10.85
CA TYR A 6 2.33 10.12 12.26
C TYR A 6 1.13 10.01 13.21
N THR A 7 0.11 10.82 13.00
CA THR A 7 -1.10 10.81 13.84
C THR A 7 -1.81 9.45 13.83
N LEU A 8 -1.87 8.79 12.67
CA LEU A 8 -2.44 7.45 12.55
C LEU A 8 -1.58 6.41 13.28
N ALA A 9 -0.26 6.45 13.09
CA ALA A 9 0.67 5.54 13.75
C ALA A 9 0.62 5.69 15.27
N ALA A 10 0.58 6.93 15.78
CA ALA A 10 0.47 7.22 17.21
C ALA A 10 -0.84 6.69 17.85
N ARG A 11 -1.89 6.52 17.06
CA ARG A 11 -3.16 5.90 17.49
C ARG A 11 -3.16 4.38 17.43
N GLY A 12 -2.05 3.75 17.09
CA GLY A 12 -1.89 2.30 17.11
C GLY A 12 -2.54 1.58 15.93
N VAL A 13 -2.55 2.19 14.74
CA VAL A 13 -3.01 1.52 13.52
C VAL A 13 -2.22 0.23 13.31
N GLN A 14 -2.93 -0.88 13.17
CA GLN A 14 -2.35 -2.20 12.93
C GLN A 14 -2.38 -2.59 11.45
N ILE A 15 -3.42 -2.16 10.74
CA ILE A 15 -3.60 -2.36 9.29
C ILE A 15 -3.81 -0.99 8.66
N TYR A 16 -2.93 -0.63 7.74
CA TYR A 16 -3.01 0.61 6.96
C TYR A 16 -3.50 0.28 5.56
N VAL A 17 -4.72 0.72 5.23
CA VAL A 17 -5.31 0.53 3.91
C VAL A 17 -4.97 1.72 3.03
N ALA A 18 -4.32 1.48 1.90
CA ALA A 18 -3.81 2.47 0.97
C ALA A 18 -4.34 2.25 -0.45
N PRO A 19 -5.62 2.58 -0.73
CA PRO A 19 -6.11 2.56 -2.10
C PRO A 19 -5.41 3.66 -2.90
N THR A 20 -5.04 3.34 -4.14
CA THR A 20 -4.22 4.24 -4.96
C THR A 20 -4.49 4.06 -6.45
N TRP A 21 -4.14 5.08 -7.21
CA TRP A 21 -3.91 5.02 -8.66
C TRP A 21 -2.41 4.97 -8.99
N ASP A 22 -1.54 5.28 -8.03
CA ASP A 22 -0.09 5.25 -8.19
C ASP A 22 0.42 3.80 -8.21
N HIS A 23 1.44 3.52 -8.98
CA HIS A 23 1.94 2.19 -9.25
C HIS A 23 3.46 2.14 -9.41
N GLY A 24 4.00 0.93 -9.62
CA GLY A 24 5.41 0.69 -9.89
C GLY A 24 6.31 0.80 -8.66
N GLU A 25 7.61 0.70 -8.90
CA GLU A 25 8.62 0.62 -7.83
C GLU A 25 8.62 1.80 -6.83
N PRO A 26 8.42 3.07 -7.24
CA PRO A 26 8.38 4.18 -6.28
C PRO A 26 7.23 4.04 -5.27
N TRP A 27 6.05 3.58 -5.74
CA TRP A 27 4.92 3.33 -4.86
C TRP A 27 5.16 2.14 -3.94
N LEU A 28 5.65 1.02 -4.49
CA LEU A 28 5.99 -0.18 -3.73
C LEU A 28 7.00 0.12 -2.62
N SER A 29 8.05 0.85 -2.96
CA SER A 29 9.06 1.29 -1.99
C SER A 29 8.45 2.16 -0.88
N SER A 30 7.51 3.04 -1.22
CA SER A 30 6.79 3.87 -0.26
C SER A 30 5.93 3.02 0.69
N MET A 31 5.23 2.01 0.19
CA MET A 31 4.40 1.11 1.00
C MET A 31 5.24 0.26 1.96
N ARG A 32 6.38 -0.25 1.50
CA ARG A 32 7.35 -0.95 2.34
C ARG A 32 7.92 -0.06 3.44
N HIS A 33 8.24 1.18 3.10
CA HIS A 33 8.70 2.16 4.07
C HIS A 33 7.63 2.47 5.13
N VAL A 34 6.38 2.72 4.70
CA VAL A 34 5.25 3.00 5.61
C VAL A 34 4.99 1.84 6.57
N ALA A 35 4.98 0.61 6.06
CA ALA A 35 4.79 -0.58 6.88
C ALA A 35 5.84 -0.66 8.00
N LYS A 36 7.11 -0.49 7.65
CA LYS A 36 8.23 -0.54 8.59
C LYS A 36 8.24 0.64 9.55
N GLU A 37 8.03 1.87 9.06
CA GLU A 37 7.99 3.09 9.86
C GLU A 37 6.88 3.03 10.93
N CYS A 38 5.66 2.64 10.52
CA CYS A 38 4.50 2.60 11.39
C CYS A 38 4.35 1.28 12.15
N ARG A 39 5.17 0.27 11.88
CA ARG A 39 5.04 -1.11 12.43
C ARG A 39 3.62 -1.66 12.25
N CYS A 40 3.10 -1.59 11.04
CA CYS A 40 1.77 -2.05 10.70
C CYS A 40 1.79 -2.85 9.40
N PHE A 41 0.76 -3.66 9.18
CA PHE A 41 0.52 -4.21 7.86
C PHE A 41 0.04 -3.10 6.92
N VAL A 42 0.48 -3.13 5.67
CA VAL A 42 -0.04 -2.25 4.62
C VAL A 42 -0.77 -3.09 3.59
N VAL A 43 -2.00 -2.71 3.30
CA VAL A 43 -2.81 -3.29 2.22
C VAL A 43 -3.02 -2.20 1.18
N SER A 44 -2.24 -2.24 0.12
CA SER A 44 -2.35 -1.30 -0.99
C SER A 44 -3.12 -1.95 -2.14
N CYS A 45 -4.18 -1.28 -2.59
CA CYS A 45 -4.98 -1.70 -3.73
C CYS A 45 -4.79 -0.68 -4.85
N CYS A 46 -4.21 -1.12 -5.96
CA CYS A 46 -4.09 -0.36 -7.19
C CYS A 46 -4.90 -1.05 -8.28
N GLN A 47 -5.83 -0.33 -8.88
CA GLN A 47 -6.67 -0.87 -9.93
C GLN A 47 -5.83 -1.14 -11.19
N ALA A 48 -5.84 -2.38 -11.67
CA ALA A 48 -5.41 -2.70 -13.02
C ALA A 48 -6.49 -2.21 -14.00
N PHE A 49 -6.11 -1.44 -15.02
CA PHE A 49 -7.05 -0.83 -15.94
C PHE A 49 -6.49 -0.86 -17.36
N HIS A 50 -7.16 -1.65 -18.21
CA HIS A 50 -6.79 -1.81 -19.60
C HIS A 50 -7.59 -0.88 -20.51
N VAL A 51 -7.05 -0.52 -21.67
CA VAL A 51 -7.73 0.36 -22.63
C VAL A 51 -9.04 -0.24 -23.16
N ASP A 52 -9.13 -1.56 -23.20
CA ASP A 52 -10.36 -2.26 -23.64
C ASP A 52 -11.52 -2.08 -22.66
N ASP A 53 -11.23 -1.76 -21.39
CA ASP A 53 -12.24 -1.46 -20.37
C ASP A 53 -12.86 -0.07 -20.55
N VAL A 54 -12.26 0.76 -21.42
CA VAL A 54 -12.77 2.10 -21.73
C VAL A 54 -13.86 1.99 -22.78
N PRO A 55 -15.08 2.51 -22.53
CA PRO A 55 -16.14 2.56 -23.53
C PRO A 55 -15.71 3.29 -24.82
N ASP A 56 -16.13 2.78 -25.97
CA ASP A 56 -15.74 3.32 -27.29
C ASP A 56 -16.24 4.75 -27.51
N GLU A 57 -17.31 5.13 -26.80
CA GLU A 57 -17.93 6.45 -26.89
C GLU A 57 -17.08 7.56 -26.22
N LEU A 58 -16.10 7.18 -25.42
CA LEU A 58 -15.24 8.17 -24.75
C LEU A 58 -14.12 8.66 -25.67
N PRO A 59 -14.07 9.97 -25.98
CA PRO A 59 -13.06 10.53 -26.91
C PRO A 59 -11.62 10.29 -26.47
N LEU A 60 -11.39 10.13 -25.16
CA LEU A 60 -10.07 9.88 -24.58
C LEU A 60 -9.50 8.49 -24.88
N LYS A 61 -10.34 7.53 -25.29
CA LYS A 61 -9.89 6.15 -25.60
C LYS A 61 -8.78 6.16 -26.63
N GLN A 62 -8.91 6.92 -27.72
CA GLN A 62 -7.90 7.00 -28.77
C GLN A 62 -6.56 7.53 -28.26
N THR A 63 -6.59 8.50 -27.34
CA THR A 63 -5.37 9.04 -26.73
C THR A 63 -4.60 7.99 -25.94
N TYR A 64 -5.30 7.10 -25.26
CA TYR A 64 -4.67 6.01 -24.48
C TYR A 64 -4.17 4.88 -25.38
N LEU A 65 -4.88 4.56 -26.48
CA LEU A 65 -4.45 3.55 -27.44
C LEU A 65 -3.07 3.87 -28.05
N ASP A 66 -2.76 5.16 -28.23
CA ASP A 66 -1.50 5.61 -28.82
C ASP A 66 -0.33 5.65 -27.82
N GLN A 67 -0.57 5.51 -26.52
CA GLN A 67 0.43 5.81 -25.48
C GLN A 67 0.92 4.61 -24.67
N VAL A 68 0.19 3.50 -24.63
CA VAL A 68 0.48 2.38 -23.74
C VAL A 68 0.27 1.04 -24.43
N ASP A 69 1.01 0.03 -24.01
CA ASP A 69 0.84 -1.38 -24.44
C ASP A 69 -0.48 -1.97 -23.89
N GLY A 70 -1.58 -1.22 -24.10
CA GLY A 70 -2.92 -1.58 -23.66
C GLY A 70 -3.23 -1.28 -22.18
N TRP A 71 -2.27 -1.12 -21.31
CA TRP A 71 -2.51 -0.83 -19.88
C TRP A 71 -2.43 0.65 -19.57
N ILE A 72 -3.58 1.26 -19.25
CA ILE A 72 -3.66 2.65 -18.76
C ILE A 72 -3.08 2.74 -17.35
N ASN A 73 -3.36 1.72 -16.54
CA ASN A 73 -2.72 1.49 -15.26
C ASN A 73 -2.46 -0.02 -15.11
N PRO A 74 -1.20 -0.44 -14.99
CA PRO A 74 -0.88 -1.87 -14.88
C PRO A 74 -1.28 -2.49 -13.53
N GLY A 75 -1.74 -1.70 -12.56
CA GLY A 75 -1.99 -2.18 -11.21
C GLY A 75 -0.77 -2.07 -10.31
N GLY A 76 -0.57 -3.06 -9.44
CA GLY A 76 0.50 -3.07 -8.43
C GLY A 76 -0.05 -3.22 -7.01
N SER A 77 -1.21 -3.88 -6.88
CA SER A 77 -1.77 -4.22 -5.56
C SER A 77 -0.81 -5.07 -4.76
N VAL A 78 -0.62 -4.75 -3.48
CA VAL A 78 0.40 -5.40 -2.65
C VAL A 78 -0.02 -5.44 -1.18
N ILE A 79 0.36 -6.52 -0.49
CA ILE A 79 0.27 -6.63 0.97
C ILE A 79 1.69 -6.69 1.53
N VAL A 80 1.98 -5.85 2.52
CA VAL A 80 3.31 -5.69 3.13
C VAL A 80 3.22 -5.92 4.63
N ASP A 81 4.15 -6.67 5.19
CA ASP A 81 4.24 -6.94 6.62
C ASP A 81 4.89 -5.77 7.41
N PRO A 82 4.84 -5.77 8.76
CA PRO A 82 5.41 -4.71 9.60
C PRO A 82 6.93 -4.56 9.51
N ASP A 83 7.64 -5.50 8.89
CA ASP A 83 9.08 -5.42 8.63
C ASP A 83 9.39 -4.83 7.24
N GLY A 84 8.37 -4.53 6.44
CA GLY A 84 8.50 -3.99 5.09
C GLY A 84 8.74 -5.05 4.03
N ARG A 85 8.43 -6.32 4.31
CA ARG A 85 8.49 -7.41 3.35
C ARG A 85 7.16 -7.54 2.62
N VAL A 86 7.21 -7.75 1.32
CA VAL A 86 6.03 -8.08 0.53
C VAL A 86 5.61 -9.52 0.87
N VAL A 87 4.37 -9.69 1.32
CA VAL A 87 3.80 -11.01 1.66
C VAL A 87 2.80 -11.50 0.62
N ALA A 88 2.23 -10.59 -0.20
CA ALA A 88 1.45 -10.94 -1.38
C ALA A 88 1.54 -9.82 -2.43
N GLY A 89 1.61 -10.19 -3.70
CA GLY A 89 1.81 -9.26 -4.81
C GLY A 89 3.29 -8.95 -5.09
N PRO A 90 3.61 -7.88 -5.85
CA PRO A 90 2.62 -7.01 -6.51
C PRO A 90 1.83 -7.74 -7.60
N ALA A 91 0.52 -7.46 -7.69
CA ALA A 91 -0.33 -7.93 -8.78
C ALA A 91 -0.36 -6.86 -9.87
N GLU A 92 0.23 -7.18 -11.01
CA GLU A 92 0.36 -6.28 -12.16
C GLU A 92 -0.22 -6.93 -13.41
N GLN A 93 -0.94 -6.15 -14.22
CA GLN A 93 -1.53 -6.57 -15.48
C GLN A 93 -2.48 -7.78 -15.35
N GLU A 94 -3.13 -7.89 -14.21
CA GLU A 94 -4.09 -8.95 -13.94
C GLU A 94 -5.23 -8.48 -13.03
N GLU A 95 -6.41 -9.05 -13.23
CA GLU A 95 -7.54 -8.91 -12.32
C GLU A 95 -7.51 -10.09 -11.35
N THR A 96 -7.14 -9.81 -10.09
CA THR A 96 -6.94 -10.86 -9.09
C THR A 96 -7.27 -10.39 -7.68
N ILE A 97 -7.39 -11.31 -6.75
CA ILE A 97 -7.55 -11.05 -5.32
C ILE A 97 -6.34 -11.59 -4.58
N LEU A 98 -5.62 -10.70 -3.90
CA LEU A 98 -4.50 -11.09 -3.06
C LEU A 98 -4.97 -11.52 -1.67
N TYR A 99 -4.35 -12.57 -1.14
CA TYR A 99 -4.59 -13.07 0.21
C TYR A 99 -3.28 -13.12 0.98
N ALA A 100 -3.31 -12.76 2.25
CA ALA A 100 -2.20 -12.96 3.18
C ALA A 100 -2.72 -13.29 4.58
N GLU A 101 -2.01 -14.15 5.27
CA GLU A 101 -2.23 -14.37 6.69
C GLU A 101 -1.49 -13.30 7.50
N VAL A 102 -2.19 -12.68 8.43
CA VAL A 102 -1.63 -11.65 9.30
C VAL A 102 -1.73 -12.10 10.75
N HIS A 103 -0.64 -11.99 11.49
CA HIS A 103 -0.58 -12.39 12.89
C HIS A 103 -0.28 -11.18 13.77
N PRO A 104 -1.07 -10.94 14.85
CA PRO A 104 -0.83 -9.83 15.77
C PRO A 104 0.58 -9.82 16.37
N ASP A 105 1.19 -10.98 16.55
CA ASP A 105 2.54 -11.14 17.10
C ASP A 105 3.61 -10.46 16.23
N GLN A 106 3.38 -10.31 14.94
CA GLN A 106 4.28 -9.61 14.02
C GLN A 106 4.32 -8.09 14.28
N LEU A 107 3.31 -7.55 14.95
CA LEU A 107 3.26 -6.15 15.37
C LEU A 107 4.12 -5.89 16.61
N VAL A 108 4.39 -6.95 17.39
CA VAL A 108 5.20 -6.93 18.61
C VAL A 108 6.64 -7.26 18.25
N GLY A 109 7.33 -6.37 17.55
CA GLY A 109 8.76 -6.52 17.31
C GLY A 109 9.59 -5.77 18.36
N PRO A 110 10.90 -6.09 18.51
CA PRO A 110 11.75 -5.30 19.39
C PRO A 110 11.69 -3.83 18.95
N ALA A 111 11.36 -2.97 19.88
CA ALA A 111 11.14 -1.53 19.74
C ALA A 111 12.43 -0.76 19.31
N MET A 112 13.23 -1.33 18.43
CA MET A 112 14.63 -0.90 18.28
C MET A 112 14.89 0.20 17.28
N ILE A 113 13.95 0.59 16.41
CA ILE A 113 14.40 1.42 15.27
C ILE A 113 13.44 2.54 14.87
N SER A 114 12.24 2.68 15.39
CA SER A 114 11.43 3.83 15.00
C SER A 114 11.13 4.76 16.18
N THR A 115 11.29 6.05 15.92
CA THR A 115 10.88 7.15 16.80
C THR A 115 9.40 7.03 17.23
N PHE A 116 8.59 6.27 16.49
CA PHE A 116 7.18 6.01 16.77
C PHE A 116 6.95 4.93 17.85
N THR A 117 7.88 4.02 18.05
CA THR A 117 7.73 2.96 19.06
C THR A 117 7.88 3.50 20.48
N SER A 118 8.64 4.57 20.66
CA SER A 118 8.73 5.23 21.98
C SER A 118 7.42 5.92 22.40
N CYS A 119 6.56 6.29 21.44
CA CYS A 119 5.25 6.87 21.73
C CYS A 119 4.18 5.83 22.11
N ARG A 120 4.38 4.54 21.78
CA ARG A 120 3.44 3.48 22.17
C ARG A 120 3.57 3.06 23.65
N SER A 121 4.73 3.32 24.27
CA SER A 121 4.95 2.98 25.69
C SER A 121 4.49 4.08 26.66
N ALA A 122 4.15 5.26 26.17
CA ALA A 122 3.47 6.27 26.96
C ALA A 122 1.95 6.00 26.84
N GLY A 123 1.44 5.15 27.73
CA GLY A 123 0.00 5.06 27.98
C GLY A 123 -0.56 6.46 28.30
N PRO A 124 -1.89 6.66 28.17
CA PRO A 124 -2.48 7.93 28.56
C PRO A 124 -2.03 8.24 30.00
N ALA A 125 -1.45 9.42 30.18
CA ALA A 125 -1.24 9.96 31.51
C ALA A 125 -2.63 10.18 32.09
N ASP A 126 -2.92 9.48 33.19
CA ASP A 126 -4.13 9.67 34.00
C ASP A 126 -4.28 11.14 34.45
#